data_83ed4ef36de760cfa2f8e821f486e429
#
_entry.id   83ed4ef36de760cfa2f8e821f486e429
#
_cell.length_a   1.000
_cell.length_b   1.000
_cell.length_c   1.000
_cell.angle_alpha   90.00
_cell.angle_beta   90.00
_cell.angle_gamma   90.00
#
_symmetry.space_group_name_H-M   'P 1'
#
loop_
_entity.id
_entity.type
_entity.pdbx_description
1 polymer ?
#
loop_
_entity_poly.entity_id
_entity_poly.type
_entity_poly.pdbx_seq_one_letter_code
_entity_poly.pdbx_strand_id
1 'polypeptide(L)'
;MAGPALTTSRIGTAGWALPKALRLNQSANKSVLEHYADRFNAVEINSSFYRPHRRSTYERWSASVPDSFRFSVKLPRVITHELGLVGCQSETVSFVQSASGLAHKFAVLLVQLPPSRKFDESAAAAFFKVLREETSANIVCEARNSSWFISEATAVFEAYGVTRVVADPVPLGCELAPRPDSRFAYYRLHGSPRAMLQRLVSATVAPPRPP
;
A
#
# COMPACT_ATOMS: atom_id res chain seq x y z
N MET A 1 -27.07 14.43 15.59
CA MET A 1 -26.86 13.63 14.38
C MET A 1 -25.47 13.98 13.88
N ALA A 2 -24.51 13.06 13.94
CA ALA A 2 -23.19 13.28 13.38
C ALA A 2 -23.29 13.23 11.84
N GLY A 3 -22.87 14.31 11.16
CA GLY A 3 -22.81 14.35 9.71
C GLY A 3 -21.92 13.24 9.15
N PRO A 4 -22.05 12.87 7.85
CA PRO A 4 -21.23 11.84 7.25
C PRO A 4 -19.76 12.22 7.40
N ALA A 5 -18.97 11.30 7.94
CA ALA A 5 -17.53 11.48 8.05
C ALA A 5 -16.95 11.76 6.66
N LEU A 6 -16.26 12.89 6.49
CA LEU A 6 -15.62 13.26 5.23
C LEU A 6 -14.62 12.18 4.85
N THR A 7 -14.87 11.45 3.76
CA THR A 7 -13.98 10.45 3.24
C THR A 7 -12.78 11.16 2.61
N THR A 8 -11.60 11.01 3.20
CA THR A 8 -10.37 11.59 2.65
C THR A 8 -9.80 10.66 1.59
N SER A 9 -9.91 11.05 0.32
CA SER A 9 -9.26 10.32 -0.78
C SER A 9 -7.77 10.68 -0.88
N ARG A 10 -6.95 9.65 -1.08
CA ARG A 10 -5.51 9.75 -1.29
C ARG A 10 -5.16 9.19 -2.66
N ILE A 11 -4.48 10.01 -3.47
CA ILE A 11 -4.09 9.63 -4.83
C ILE A 11 -2.58 9.76 -4.96
N GLY A 12 -1.96 8.74 -5.54
CA GLY A 12 -0.51 8.70 -5.75
C GLY A 12 -0.10 7.63 -6.75
N THR A 13 1.21 7.50 -6.95
CA THR A 13 1.81 6.52 -7.85
C THR A 13 2.79 5.61 -7.09
N ALA A 14 3.16 4.49 -7.69
CA ALA A 14 4.24 3.63 -7.20
C ALA A 14 5.60 4.25 -7.53
N GLY A 15 6.15 4.98 -6.55
CA GLY A 15 7.31 5.86 -6.72
C GLY A 15 6.90 7.26 -7.18
N TRP A 16 7.82 8.22 -7.04
CA TRP A 16 7.60 9.64 -7.32
C TRP A 16 8.36 10.17 -8.54
N ALA A 17 8.75 9.28 -9.45
CA ALA A 17 9.34 9.70 -10.72
C ALA A 17 8.26 10.28 -11.63
N LEU A 18 8.23 11.60 -11.74
CA LEU A 18 7.29 12.28 -12.62
C LEU A 18 7.72 12.16 -14.10
N PRO A 19 6.78 11.93 -15.03
CA PRO A 19 7.03 12.03 -16.47
C PRO A 19 7.62 13.39 -16.86
N LYS A 20 8.43 13.42 -17.92
CA LYS A 20 9.12 14.65 -18.39
C LYS A 20 8.14 15.82 -18.60
N ALA A 21 6.97 15.56 -19.16
CA ALA A 21 5.91 16.56 -19.38
C ALA A 21 5.42 17.23 -18.07
N LEU A 22 5.49 16.55 -16.95
CA LEU A 22 5.09 17.08 -15.63
C LEU A 22 6.26 17.73 -14.87
N ARG A 23 7.48 17.72 -15.44
CA ARG A 23 8.66 18.38 -14.85
C ARG A 23 8.89 19.78 -15.37
N LEU A 24 8.09 20.24 -16.34
CA LEU A 24 8.15 21.60 -16.86
C LEU A 24 7.85 22.60 -15.73
N ASN A 25 8.69 23.63 -15.60
CA ASN A 25 8.61 24.67 -14.55
C ASN A 25 8.94 24.20 -13.11
N GLN A 26 9.79 23.19 -12.95
CA GLN A 26 10.26 22.81 -11.61
C GLN A 26 11.28 23.82 -11.07
N SER A 27 11.08 24.25 -9.84
CA SER A 27 12.07 25.07 -9.13
C SER A 27 13.36 24.25 -8.88
N ALA A 28 14.51 24.83 -9.18
CA ALA A 28 15.82 24.20 -8.97
C ALA A 28 16.11 23.85 -7.49
N ASN A 29 15.39 24.46 -6.55
CA ASN A 29 15.62 24.34 -5.12
C ASN A 29 14.79 23.21 -4.45
N LYS A 30 13.88 22.53 -5.17
CA LYS A 30 13.07 21.44 -4.65
C LYS A 30 13.60 20.08 -5.12
N SER A 31 13.55 19.09 -4.24
CA SER A 31 13.78 17.68 -4.61
C SER A 31 12.64 17.15 -5.49
N VAL A 32 12.87 16.00 -6.15
CA VAL A 32 11.83 15.35 -6.97
C VAL A 32 10.61 14.95 -6.14
N LEU A 33 10.79 14.56 -4.88
CA LEU A 33 9.70 14.22 -3.98
C LEU A 33 8.87 15.45 -3.58
N GLU A 34 9.49 16.59 -3.34
CA GLU A 34 8.79 17.84 -3.05
C GLU A 34 7.95 18.30 -4.23
N HIS A 35 8.49 18.23 -5.46
CA HIS A 35 7.71 18.52 -6.67
C HIS A 35 6.55 17.54 -6.89
N TYR A 36 6.74 16.27 -6.51
CA TYR A 36 5.68 15.27 -6.54
C TYR A 36 4.56 15.63 -5.56
N ALA A 37 4.92 16.05 -4.34
CA ALA A 37 3.99 16.42 -3.29
C ALA A 37 3.19 17.71 -3.58
N ASP A 38 3.65 18.55 -4.51
CA ASP A 38 2.87 19.70 -5.01
C ASP A 38 1.64 19.26 -5.84
N ARG A 39 1.58 17.99 -6.29
CA ARG A 39 0.54 17.46 -7.19
C ARG A 39 -0.26 16.30 -6.63
N PHE A 40 0.35 15.50 -5.78
CA PHE A 40 -0.24 14.31 -5.18
C PHE A 40 -0.20 14.40 -3.67
N ASN A 41 -1.16 13.79 -3.01
CA ASN A 41 -1.26 13.80 -1.54
C ASN A 41 -0.82 12.48 -0.88
N ALA A 42 -0.36 11.52 -1.69
CA ALA A 42 0.21 10.26 -1.22
C ALA A 42 1.19 9.67 -2.25
N VAL A 43 2.04 8.75 -1.80
CA VAL A 43 2.94 7.97 -2.66
C VAL A 43 3.18 6.58 -2.09
N GLU A 44 3.35 5.59 -2.96
CA GLU A 44 3.85 4.27 -2.58
C GLU A 44 5.37 4.22 -2.74
N ILE A 45 6.09 3.94 -1.64
CA ILE A 45 7.54 3.68 -1.66
C ILE A 45 7.75 2.25 -2.18
N ASN A 46 7.99 2.11 -3.48
CA ASN A 46 8.19 0.82 -4.14
C ASN A 46 9.67 0.41 -4.16
N SER A 47 10.60 1.35 -3.98
CA SER A 47 12.05 1.08 -3.94
C SER A 47 12.47 0.20 -2.76
N SER A 48 11.74 0.23 -1.66
CA SER A 48 11.93 -0.64 -0.49
C SER A 48 11.78 -2.13 -0.80
N PHE A 49 11.03 -2.49 -1.86
CA PHE A 49 10.89 -3.85 -2.32
C PHE A 49 12.22 -4.47 -2.79
N TYR A 50 13.05 -3.67 -3.44
CA TYR A 50 14.32 -4.12 -4.01
C TYR A 50 15.51 -3.91 -3.05
N ARG A 51 15.47 -2.85 -2.24
CA ARG A 51 16.55 -2.48 -1.34
C ARG A 51 16.00 -1.81 -0.08
N PRO A 52 16.31 -2.32 1.11
CA PRO A 52 15.98 -1.65 2.36
C PRO A 52 16.59 -0.26 2.43
N HIS A 53 15.86 0.68 3.00
CA HIS A 53 16.34 2.02 3.28
C HIS A 53 16.65 2.17 4.77
N ARG A 54 17.62 3.02 5.10
CA ARG A 54 17.93 3.38 6.49
C ARG A 54 16.78 4.23 7.05
N ARG A 55 16.55 4.16 8.35
CA ARG A 55 15.56 4.98 9.06
C ARG A 55 15.73 6.48 8.74
N SER A 56 16.94 7.00 8.74
CA SER A 56 17.23 8.40 8.41
C SER A 56 16.79 8.80 6.99
N THR A 57 16.71 7.86 6.06
CA THR A 57 16.16 8.12 4.71
C THR A 57 14.65 8.35 4.77
N TYR A 58 13.94 7.52 5.52
CA TYR A 58 12.49 7.69 5.74
C TYR A 58 12.20 9.00 6.49
N GLU A 59 12.97 9.33 7.51
CA GLU A 59 12.87 10.59 8.25
C GLU A 59 13.05 11.81 7.35
N ARG A 60 14.08 11.79 6.47
CA ARG A 60 14.31 12.85 5.48
C ARG A 60 13.13 12.98 4.50
N TRP A 61 12.58 11.87 3.99
CA TRP A 61 11.41 11.93 3.12
C TRP A 61 10.18 12.47 3.85
N SER A 62 9.96 12.06 5.08
CA SER A 62 8.88 12.58 5.90
C SER A 62 9.00 14.10 6.11
N ALA A 63 10.21 14.60 6.38
CA ALA A 63 10.45 16.01 6.59
C ALA A 63 10.31 16.88 5.32
N SER A 64 10.50 16.28 4.13
CA SER A 64 10.49 17.02 2.85
C SER A 64 9.10 17.24 2.24
N VAL A 65 8.03 16.70 2.84
CA VAL A 65 6.66 16.81 2.30
C VAL A 65 5.70 17.43 3.32
N PRO A 66 4.57 18.01 2.86
CA PRO A 66 3.57 18.60 3.75
C PRO A 66 3.07 17.61 4.82
N ASP A 67 2.60 18.13 5.94
CA ASP A 67 2.10 17.33 7.07
C ASP A 67 0.90 16.45 6.70
N SER A 68 0.08 16.91 5.77
CA SER A 68 -1.06 16.17 5.23
C SER A 68 -0.69 15.01 4.29
N PHE A 69 0.57 14.94 3.81
CA PHE A 69 1.04 13.91 2.87
C PHE A 69 1.13 12.53 3.55
N ARG A 70 0.88 11.45 2.80
CA ARG A 70 0.94 10.08 3.34
C ARG A 70 1.77 9.15 2.46
N PHE A 71 2.47 8.25 3.13
CA PHE A 71 3.27 7.21 2.50
C PHE A 71 2.62 5.84 2.69
N SER A 72 2.55 5.09 1.59
CA SER A 72 2.43 3.64 1.60
C SER A 72 3.84 3.06 1.41
N VAL A 73 4.18 2.01 2.14
CA VAL A 73 5.50 1.39 2.05
C VAL A 73 5.35 -0.07 1.67
N LYS A 74 5.97 -0.49 0.57
CA LYS A 74 5.94 -1.87 0.12
C LYS A 74 6.98 -2.70 0.85
N LEU A 75 6.58 -3.84 1.39
CA LEU A 75 7.49 -4.80 2.03
C LEU A 75 8.59 -5.30 1.08
N PRO A 76 9.79 -5.58 1.60
CA PRO A 76 10.90 -6.14 0.83
C PRO A 76 10.57 -7.48 0.17
N ARG A 77 11.19 -7.70 -0.99
CA ARG A 77 11.08 -8.94 -1.75
C ARG A 77 11.53 -10.17 -0.93
N VAL A 78 12.56 -10.03 -0.12
CA VAL A 78 13.07 -11.10 0.72
C VAL A 78 11.97 -11.69 1.62
N ILE A 79 11.12 -10.84 2.22
CA ILE A 79 10.04 -11.27 3.11
C ILE A 79 8.92 -11.96 2.32
N THR A 80 8.45 -11.31 1.25
CA THR A 80 7.21 -11.72 0.57
C THR A 80 7.41 -12.73 -0.55
N HIS A 81 8.57 -12.76 -1.20
CA HIS A 81 8.83 -13.59 -2.37
C HIS A 81 9.87 -14.69 -2.12
N GLU A 82 10.93 -14.40 -1.37
CA GLU A 82 12.02 -15.35 -1.14
C GLU A 82 11.72 -16.25 0.06
N LEU A 83 11.50 -15.67 1.24
CA LEU A 83 11.10 -16.40 2.45
C LEU A 83 9.61 -16.78 2.47
N GLY A 84 8.80 -16.07 1.68
CA GLY A 84 7.40 -16.38 1.53
C GLY A 84 6.60 -16.36 2.83
N LEU A 85 6.83 -15.35 3.65
CA LEU A 85 6.18 -15.12 4.95
C LEU A 85 6.60 -16.10 6.08
N VAL A 86 7.54 -17.00 5.85
CA VAL A 86 7.99 -18.00 6.82
C VAL A 86 9.39 -17.66 7.33
N GLY A 87 9.62 -17.72 8.63
CA GLY A 87 10.93 -17.47 9.24
C GLY A 87 11.50 -16.08 9.03
N CYS A 88 10.65 -15.09 8.68
CA CYS A 88 11.06 -13.74 8.32
C CYS A 88 10.77 -12.68 9.41
N GLN A 89 10.62 -13.12 10.66
CA GLN A 89 10.26 -12.23 11.77
C GLN A 89 11.29 -11.13 11.98
N SER A 90 12.59 -11.46 12.02
CA SER A 90 13.65 -10.48 12.25
C SER A 90 13.74 -9.44 11.14
N GLU A 91 13.63 -9.87 9.87
CA GLU A 91 13.61 -8.99 8.71
C GLU A 91 12.39 -8.08 8.71
N THR A 92 11.24 -8.62 9.10
CA THR A 92 9.98 -7.88 9.19
C THR A 92 10.05 -6.80 10.25
N VAL A 93 10.48 -7.13 11.46
CA VAL A 93 10.64 -6.19 12.57
C VAL A 93 11.64 -5.09 12.20
N SER A 94 12.83 -5.46 11.73
CA SER A 94 13.88 -4.51 11.33
C SER A 94 13.41 -3.55 10.24
N PHE A 95 12.66 -4.07 9.26
CA PHE A 95 12.11 -3.25 8.19
C PHE A 95 11.06 -2.26 8.69
N VAL A 96 10.09 -2.70 9.50
CA VAL A 96 9.04 -1.84 10.05
C VAL A 96 9.65 -0.75 10.94
N GLN A 97 10.62 -1.10 11.78
CA GLN A 97 11.37 -0.14 12.60
C GLN A 97 12.10 0.91 11.77
N SER A 98 12.65 0.52 10.62
CA SER A 98 13.26 1.48 9.71
C SER A 98 12.20 2.39 9.07
N ALA A 99 11.10 1.81 8.56
CA ALA A 99 10.01 2.54 7.91
C ALA A 99 9.25 3.48 8.88
N SER A 100 9.27 3.19 10.18
CA SER A 100 8.68 4.07 11.21
C SER A 100 9.34 5.45 11.29
N GLY A 101 10.50 5.66 10.64
CA GLY A 101 11.06 6.99 10.42
C GLY A 101 10.14 7.95 9.63
N LEU A 102 9.12 7.46 8.95
CA LEU A 102 8.06 8.27 8.35
C LEU A 102 7.11 8.89 9.39
N ALA A 103 7.17 8.46 10.65
CA ALA A 103 6.32 8.91 11.77
C ALA A 103 4.82 8.83 11.40
N HIS A 104 4.02 9.86 11.75
CA HIS A 104 2.58 9.90 11.48
C HIS A 104 2.20 9.93 9.98
N LYS A 105 3.17 10.11 9.09
CA LYS A 105 2.96 10.03 7.64
C LYS A 105 3.04 8.60 7.11
N PHE A 106 3.45 7.60 7.93
CA PHE A 106 3.39 6.18 7.59
C PHE A 106 1.94 5.68 7.69
N ALA A 107 1.21 5.71 6.58
CA ALA A 107 -0.22 5.41 6.56
C ALA A 107 -0.53 3.95 6.21
N VAL A 108 0.26 3.34 5.34
CA VAL A 108 -0.02 2.01 4.78
C VAL A 108 1.24 1.18 4.67
N LEU A 109 1.14 -0.09 5.08
CA LEU A 109 2.13 -1.14 4.83
C LEU A 109 1.57 -2.11 3.79
N LEU A 110 2.18 -2.18 2.61
CA LEU A 110 1.74 -3.03 1.51
C LEU A 110 2.49 -4.36 1.49
N VAL A 111 1.75 -5.43 1.67
CA VAL A 111 2.17 -6.82 1.50
C VAL A 111 1.75 -7.29 0.11
N GLN A 112 2.65 -7.30 -0.88
CA GLN A 112 2.36 -7.87 -2.19
C GLN A 112 2.95 -9.26 -2.30
N LEU A 113 2.12 -10.27 -2.60
CA LEU A 113 2.51 -11.67 -2.73
C LEU A 113 2.61 -12.07 -4.20
N PRO A 114 3.59 -12.92 -4.58
CA PRO A 114 3.70 -13.43 -5.94
C PRO A 114 2.58 -14.44 -6.27
N PRO A 115 2.27 -14.68 -7.56
CA PRO A 115 1.28 -15.69 -7.97
C PRO A 115 1.60 -17.11 -7.47
N SER A 116 2.87 -17.42 -7.24
CA SER A 116 3.31 -18.74 -6.73
C SER A 116 3.00 -18.96 -5.24
N ARG A 117 2.74 -17.88 -4.47
CA ARG A 117 2.49 -17.98 -3.02
C ARG A 117 1.04 -18.39 -2.77
N LYS A 118 0.82 -19.68 -2.54
CA LYS A 118 -0.46 -20.21 -2.08
C LYS A 118 -0.73 -19.79 -0.63
N PHE A 119 -2.00 -19.72 -0.27
CA PHE A 119 -2.42 -19.49 1.10
C PHE A 119 -2.02 -20.68 1.99
N ASP A 120 -1.43 -20.35 3.12
CA ASP A 120 -1.18 -21.23 4.25
C ASP A 120 -1.62 -20.46 5.49
N GLU A 121 -2.61 -20.98 6.20
CA GLU A 121 -3.27 -20.29 7.30
C GLU A 121 -2.30 -19.99 8.43
N SER A 122 -1.50 -20.98 8.82
CA SER A 122 -0.58 -20.86 9.94
C SER A 122 0.53 -19.86 9.67
N ALA A 123 1.11 -19.91 8.48
CA ALA A 123 2.14 -18.96 8.05
C ALA A 123 1.58 -17.54 7.92
N ALA A 124 0.38 -17.39 7.35
CA ALA A 124 -0.28 -16.10 7.21
C ALA A 124 -0.63 -15.48 8.57
N ALA A 125 -1.22 -16.25 9.47
CA ALA A 125 -1.58 -15.81 10.82
C ALA A 125 -0.35 -15.37 11.63
N ALA A 126 0.71 -16.19 11.63
CA ALA A 126 1.95 -15.87 12.33
C ALA A 126 2.59 -14.58 11.77
N PHE A 127 2.63 -14.43 10.46
CA PHE A 127 3.21 -13.25 9.80
C PHE A 127 2.41 -11.97 10.07
N PHE A 128 1.09 -11.99 9.90
CA PHE A 128 0.26 -10.81 10.14
C PHE A 128 0.17 -10.42 11.61
N LYS A 129 0.29 -11.40 12.53
CA LYS A 129 0.44 -11.13 13.96
C LYS A 129 1.67 -10.26 14.22
N VAL A 130 2.84 -10.67 13.73
CA VAL A 130 4.09 -9.90 13.87
C VAL A 130 3.92 -8.50 13.29
N LEU A 131 3.36 -8.37 12.08
CA LEU A 131 3.15 -7.05 11.49
C LEU A 131 2.25 -6.16 12.35
N ARG A 132 1.18 -6.71 12.92
CA ARG A 132 0.23 -5.93 13.73
C ARG A 132 0.84 -5.49 15.06
N GLU A 133 1.74 -6.28 15.62
CA GLU A 133 2.49 -5.92 16.82
C GLU A 133 3.49 -4.78 16.57
N GLU A 134 4.07 -4.71 15.37
CA GLU A 134 5.13 -3.74 15.02
C GLU A 134 4.61 -2.41 14.45
N THR A 135 3.35 -2.32 13.98
CA THR A 135 2.84 -1.09 13.37
C THR A 135 1.36 -0.84 13.59
N SER A 136 1.00 0.43 13.80
CA SER A 136 -0.37 0.93 13.76
C SER A 136 -0.84 1.36 12.36
N ALA A 137 0.04 1.36 11.36
CA ALA A 137 -0.34 1.67 9.98
C ALA A 137 -1.36 0.64 9.44
N ASN A 138 -2.16 1.06 8.45
CA ASN A 138 -3.05 0.13 7.77
C ASN A 138 -2.23 -0.93 7.03
N ILE A 139 -2.45 -2.20 7.34
CA ILE A 139 -1.84 -3.31 6.61
C ILE A 139 -2.76 -3.68 5.46
N VAL A 140 -2.21 -3.68 4.25
CA VAL A 140 -2.94 -4.09 3.05
C VAL A 140 -2.22 -5.25 2.37
N CYS A 141 -2.98 -6.22 1.85
CA CYS A 141 -2.43 -7.40 1.17
C CYS A 141 -2.93 -7.50 -0.26
N GLU A 142 -2.02 -7.46 -1.22
CA GLU A 142 -2.25 -7.80 -2.62
C GLU A 142 -1.82 -9.23 -2.89
N ALA A 143 -2.74 -10.16 -2.71
CA ALA A 143 -2.54 -11.56 -3.06
C ALA A 143 -2.83 -11.78 -4.54
N ARG A 144 -1.94 -12.51 -5.23
CA ARG A 144 -2.04 -12.80 -6.67
C ARG A 144 -2.33 -14.26 -6.99
N ASN A 145 -2.49 -15.10 -5.97
CA ASN A 145 -2.91 -16.49 -6.10
C ASN A 145 -4.36 -16.65 -5.63
N SER A 146 -5.17 -17.41 -6.38
CA SER A 146 -6.61 -17.59 -6.10
C SER A 146 -6.89 -18.21 -4.73
N SER A 147 -5.97 -19.01 -4.18
CA SER A 147 -6.13 -19.61 -2.85
C SER A 147 -6.27 -18.60 -1.69
N TRP A 148 -5.93 -17.34 -1.91
CA TRP A 148 -6.13 -16.27 -0.92
C TRP A 148 -7.55 -15.69 -0.92
N PHE A 149 -8.44 -16.13 -1.81
CA PHE A 149 -9.79 -15.58 -1.96
C PHE A 149 -10.87 -16.50 -1.39
N ILE A 150 -10.49 -17.30 -0.39
CA ILE A 150 -11.37 -18.21 0.36
C ILE A 150 -11.76 -17.59 1.71
N SER A 151 -12.74 -18.17 2.38
CA SER A 151 -13.25 -17.76 3.70
C SER A 151 -12.18 -17.73 4.77
N GLU A 152 -11.33 -18.76 4.81
CA GLU A 152 -10.25 -18.94 5.80
C GLU A 152 -9.21 -17.80 5.68
N ALA A 153 -8.83 -17.44 4.46
CA ALA A 153 -7.94 -16.31 4.23
C ALA A 153 -8.58 -14.98 4.63
N THR A 154 -9.90 -14.85 4.42
CA THR A 154 -10.66 -13.68 4.85
C THR A 154 -10.70 -13.60 6.38
N ALA A 155 -10.93 -14.71 7.08
CA ALA A 155 -10.92 -14.77 8.54
C ALA A 155 -9.56 -14.34 9.13
N VAL A 156 -8.45 -14.78 8.54
CA VAL A 156 -7.09 -14.34 8.93
C VAL A 156 -6.94 -12.83 8.73
N PHE A 157 -7.37 -12.29 7.59
CA PHE A 157 -7.28 -10.84 7.35
C PHE A 157 -8.10 -10.03 8.37
N GLU A 158 -9.29 -10.50 8.72
CA GLU A 158 -10.15 -9.85 9.72
C GLU A 158 -9.50 -9.89 11.11
N ALA A 159 -8.99 -11.04 11.52
CA ALA A 159 -8.38 -11.22 12.84
C ALA A 159 -7.20 -10.26 13.08
N TYR A 160 -6.45 -9.93 12.03
CA TYR A 160 -5.28 -9.04 12.11
C TYR A 160 -5.51 -7.65 11.50
N GLY A 161 -6.74 -7.29 11.16
CA GLY A 161 -7.08 -5.98 10.59
C GLY A 161 -6.37 -5.69 9.26
N VAL A 162 -6.24 -6.72 8.41
CA VAL A 162 -5.62 -6.62 7.09
C VAL A 162 -6.69 -6.32 6.04
N THR A 163 -6.49 -5.30 5.23
CA THR A 163 -7.39 -4.97 4.12
C THR A 163 -6.88 -5.62 2.84
N ARG A 164 -7.77 -6.31 2.12
CA ARG A 164 -7.45 -6.82 0.78
C ARG A 164 -7.33 -5.66 -0.21
N VAL A 165 -6.23 -5.64 -0.99
CA VAL A 165 -6.04 -4.66 -2.06
C VAL A 165 -7.01 -4.95 -3.20
N VAL A 166 -7.68 -3.92 -3.69
CA VAL A 166 -8.44 -3.97 -4.95
C VAL A 166 -7.46 -3.66 -6.08
N ALA A 167 -6.99 -4.71 -6.76
CA ALA A 167 -6.02 -4.59 -7.84
C ALA A 167 -6.69 -4.73 -9.22
N ASP A 168 -6.19 -4.00 -10.22
CA ASP A 168 -6.54 -4.18 -11.62
C ASP A 168 -5.25 -4.42 -12.42
N PRO A 169 -5.10 -5.57 -13.11
CA PRO A 169 -6.10 -6.65 -13.23
C PRO A 169 -6.24 -7.50 -11.95
N VAL A 170 -7.44 -8.06 -11.81
CA VAL A 170 -7.80 -9.04 -10.77
C VAL A 170 -7.23 -10.41 -11.13
N PRO A 171 -6.80 -11.25 -10.18
CA PRO A 171 -6.51 -12.65 -10.44
C PRO A 171 -7.72 -13.35 -11.07
N LEU A 172 -7.48 -14.21 -12.07
CA LEU A 172 -8.55 -14.92 -12.82
C LEU A 172 -9.50 -15.66 -11.86
N GLY A 173 -10.80 -15.46 -12.08
CA GLY A 173 -11.85 -16.10 -11.29
C GLY A 173 -12.12 -15.48 -9.93
N CYS A 174 -11.55 -14.32 -9.63
CA CYS A 174 -11.77 -13.62 -8.38
C CYS A 174 -12.56 -12.32 -8.63
N GLU A 175 -13.57 -12.08 -7.80
CA GLU A 175 -14.20 -10.75 -7.72
C GLU A 175 -13.49 -9.90 -6.68
N LEU A 176 -13.22 -8.64 -7.03
CA LEU A 176 -12.67 -7.66 -6.12
C LEU A 176 -13.63 -6.48 -6.03
N ALA A 177 -14.39 -6.47 -4.96
CA ALA A 177 -15.07 -5.27 -4.50
C ALA A 177 -14.53 -4.90 -3.12
N PRO A 178 -14.46 -3.61 -2.78
CA PRO A 178 -14.26 -3.21 -1.39
C PRO A 178 -15.37 -3.81 -0.56
N ARG A 179 -15.06 -4.24 0.67
CA ARG A 179 -16.10 -4.71 1.58
C ARG A 179 -17.06 -3.54 1.88
N PRO A 180 -18.37 -3.75 1.84
CA PRO A 180 -19.37 -2.68 2.05
C PRO A 180 -19.16 -1.91 3.36
N ASP A 181 -18.69 -2.59 4.40
CA ASP A 181 -18.51 -2.04 5.77
C ASP A 181 -17.09 -1.52 6.01
N SER A 182 -16.22 -1.54 5.00
CA SER A 182 -14.82 -1.16 5.16
C SER A 182 -14.68 0.35 5.31
N ARG A 183 -14.12 0.78 6.45
CA ARG A 183 -13.75 2.20 6.68
C ARG A 183 -12.49 2.61 5.91
N PHE A 184 -11.81 1.65 5.27
CA PHE A 184 -10.58 1.85 4.52
C PHE A 184 -10.55 0.94 3.29
N ALA A 185 -10.18 1.48 2.13
CA ALA A 185 -9.97 0.73 0.90
C ALA A 185 -8.65 1.15 0.25
N TYR A 186 -7.95 0.21 -0.34
CA TYR A 186 -6.68 0.45 -1.05
C TYR A 186 -6.76 -0.12 -2.46
N TYR A 187 -6.59 0.75 -3.45
CA TYR A 187 -6.67 0.40 -4.86
C TYR A 187 -5.27 0.44 -5.49
N ARG A 188 -4.95 -0.55 -6.32
CA ARG A 188 -3.74 -0.54 -7.15
C ARG A 188 -4.11 -0.80 -8.60
N LEU A 189 -4.05 0.24 -9.40
CA LEU A 189 -4.35 0.22 -10.83
C LEU A 189 -3.04 0.05 -11.60
N HIS A 190 -2.76 -1.16 -12.07
CA HIS A 190 -1.52 -1.46 -12.81
C HIS A 190 -1.62 -1.08 -14.30
N GLY A 191 -2.82 -0.75 -14.75
CA GLY A 191 -3.13 -0.50 -16.15
C GLY A 191 -3.27 -1.80 -16.96
N SER A 192 -4.19 -1.78 -17.91
CA SER A 192 -4.28 -2.82 -18.92
C SER A 192 -3.22 -2.55 -20.00
N PRO A 193 -2.67 -3.55 -20.70
CA PRO A 193 -1.70 -3.36 -21.79
C PRO A 193 -2.15 -2.40 -22.89
N ARG A 194 -3.47 -2.17 -23.01
CA ARG A 194 -4.08 -1.20 -23.93
C ARG A 194 -4.35 0.18 -23.32
N ALA A 195 -4.27 0.33 -21.99
CA ALA A 195 -4.62 1.56 -21.26
C ALA A 195 -3.41 2.34 -20.74
N MET A 196 -2.18 1.91 -21.02
CA MET A 196 -0.95 2.60 -20.60
C MET A 196 -0.83 4.04 -21.14
N LEU A 197 -1.70 4.44 -22.07
CA LEU A 197 -1.69 5.75 -22.71
C LEU A 197 -2.89 6.65 -22.37
N GLN A 198 -3.91 6.16 -21.68
CA GLN A 198 -5.10 6.97 -21.40
C GLN A 198 -5.71 6.62 -20.04
N ARG A 199 -5.66 7.56 -19.13
CA ARG A 199 -6.46 7.78 -17.93
C ARG A 199 -5.74 7.65 -16.59
N LEU A 200 -5.42 8.81 -16.06
CA LEU A 200 -5.60 9.11 -14.64
C LEU A 200 -7.12 9.06 -14.37
N VAL A 201 -7.61 7.98 -13.81
CA VAL A 201 -9.01 7.91 -13.38
C VAL A 201 -9.06 8.28 -11.91
N SER A 202 -9.71 9.40 -11.62
CA SER A 202 -10.14 9.75 -10.26
C SER A 202 -11.04 8.63 -9.75
N ALA A 203 -10.58 7.87 -8.76
CA ALA A 203 -11.44 6.97 -8.01
C ALA A 203 -12.24 7.79 -6.99
N THR A 204 -13.38 8.30 -7.43
CA THR A 204 -14.40 8.81 -6.52
C THR A 204 -15.11 7.60 -5.93
N VAL A 205 -14.90 7.36 -4.63
CA VAL A 205 -15.71 6.37 -3.90
C VAL A 205 -17.11 6.94 -3.78
N ALA A 206 -18.08 6.33 -4.48
CA ALA A 206 -19.48 6.68 -4.33
C ALA A 206 -19.95 6.36 -2.89
N PRO A 207 -20.76 7.22 -2.27
CA PRO A 207 -21.34 6.92 -0.96
C PRO A 207 -22.29 5.71 -1.07
N PRO A 208 -22.44 4.90 -0.01
CA PRO A 208 -23.38 3.80 0.02
C PRO A 208 -24.81 4.34 -0.23
N ARG A 209 -25.60 3.61 -1.01
CA ARG A 209 -27.01 3.93 -1.20
C ARG A 209 -27.74 3.84 0.15
N PRO A 210 -28.64 4.78 0.45
CA PRO A 210 -29.49 4.67 1.64
C PRO A 210 -30.44 3.46 1.52
N PRO A 211 -30.91 2.94 2.67
CA PRO A 211 -31.78 1.75 2.72
C PRO A 211 -33.10 1.94 2.02
#